data_dc8932030a0f3ea33b130bdb8fb2936f
#
_entry.id   dc8932030a0f3ea33b130bdb8fb2936f
#
_cell.length_a   1.000
_cell.length_b   1.000
_cell.length_c   1.000
_cell.angle_alpha   90.00
_cell.angle_beta   90.00
_cell.angle_gamma   90.00
#
_symmetry.space_group_name_H-M   'P 1'
#
loop_
_entity.id
_entity.type
_entity.pdbx_description
1 polymer ?
#
loop_
_entity_poly.entity_id
_entity_poly.type
_entity_poly.pdbx_seq_one_letter_code
_entity_poly.pdbx_strand_id
1 'polypeptide(L)'
;MLIANVSLQNVRFPPLKARPVSAPPSHPPQPGQSPAAPAPVAPPPTSASALHSPISPLTPTSPLYPDGLIAPIWIRKHRELVPAVFVLVLRLYEFPPGVGASVDPIAREDHERAEDAQLVTEIIDRKRSTLERGIKLAVVLLCSRELLDDPHLDARLSLIRRQSGLDSRASLFVISPVPQSEVNHFVHSLRQELHPAALDYYREHGRRVRRKRARIVVAGRGALSEQGWNVRYDYKLALFAEMRGELEVALKSVMSLLH
;
A
#
# COMPACT_ATOMS: atom_id res chain seq x y z
N MET A 1 -7.73 -2.19 -12.00
CA MET A 1 -6.81 -1.36 -12.79
C MET A 1 -5.40 -1.63 -12.30
N LEU A 2 -4.58 -2.36 -13.07
CA LEU A 2 -3.18 -2.59 -12.79
C LEU A 2 -2.40 -1.43 -13.41
N ILE A 3 -1.84 -0.57 -12.57
CA ILE A 3 -0.91 0.46 -13.04
C ILE A 3 0.46 -0.20 -13.08
N ALA A 4 0.87 -0.66 -14.27
CA ALA A 4 2.23 -1.08 -14.51
C ALA A 4 3.10 0.18 -14.67
N ASN A 5 3.80 0.58 -13.63
CA ASN A 5 4.75 1.68 -13.69
C ASN A 5 6.14 1.11 -13.93
N VAL A 6 6.63 1.23 -15.15
CA VAL A 6 7.90 0.64 -15.65
C VAL A 6 9.14 1.42 -15.20
N SER A 7 8.99 2.51 -14.46
CA SER A 7 10.13 3.27 -13.94
C SER A 7 10.48 2.86 -12.52
N LEU A 8 11.43 1.96 -12.40
CA LEU A 8 11.77 1.22 -11.19
C LEU A 8 12.41 2.05 -10.05
N GLN A 9 12.96 3.23 -10.30
CA GLN A 9 13.76 3.94 -9.30
C GLN A 9 13.01 4.99 -8.48
N ASN A 10 11.77 5.38 -8.84
CA ASN A 10 11.10 6.54 -8.23
C ASN A 10 9.64 6.35 -7.81
N VAL A 11 9.14 5.13 -7.64
CA VAL A 11 7.79 4.94 -7.13
C VAL A 11 7.74 5.31 -5.65
N ARG A 12 7.29 6.53 -5.36
CA ARG A 12 7.04 7.00 -3.99
C ARG A 12 5.56 6.96 -3.71
N PHE A 13 5.16 6.16 -2.73
CA PHE A 13 3.80 6.21 -2.22
C PHE A 13 3.58 7.51 -1.44
N PRO A 14 2.36 8.07 -1.49
CA PRO A 14 2.04 9.22 -0.65
C PRO A 14 2.25 8.89 0.83
N PRO A 15 2.66 9.85 1.67
CA PRO A 15 2.96 9.61 3.07
C PRO A 15 1.74 9.03 3.80
N LEU A 16 1.99 8.12 4.73
CA LEU A 16 0.96 7.62 5.63
C LEU A 16 0.51 8.76 6.56
N LYS A 17 -0.78 8.78 6.89
CA LYS A 17 -1.27 9.67 7.94
C LYS A 17 -0.58 9.33 9.25
N ALA A 18 0.07 10.31 9.88
CA ALA A 18 0.59 10.14 11.21
C ALA A 18 -0.55 9.67 12.14
N ARG A 19 -0.31 8.62 12.92
CA ARG A 19 -1.21 8.27 14.00
C ARG A 19 -1.13 9.38 15.04
N PRO A 20 -2.26 9.88 15.58
CA PRO A 20 -2.19 10.75 16.74
C PRO A 20 -1.43 10.02 17.84
N VAL A 21 -0.34 10.61 18.29
CA VAL A 21 0.40 10.12 19.46
C VAL A 21 -0.58 10.24 20.63
N SER A 22 -0.93 9.10 21.23
CA SER A 22 -1.71 9.10 22.47
C SER A 22 -0.93 9.92 23.49
N ALA A 23 -1.52 10.98 23.99
CA ALA A 23 -0.90 11.77 25.06
C ALA A 23 -0.53 10.81 26.20
N PRO A 24 0.67 10.91 26.78
CA PRO A 24 1.03 10.11 27.95
C PRO A 24 -0.03 10.32 29.04
N PRO A 25 -0.37 9.28 29.82
CA PRO A 25 -1.33 9.41 30.89
C PRO A 25 -0.83 10.52 31.83
N SER A 26 -1.67 11.51 32.04
CA SER A 26 -1.43 12.59 33.00
C SER A 26 -1.27 11.95 34.37
N HIS A 27 -0.07 12.01 34.93
CA HIS A 27 0.17 11.63 36.32
C HIS A 27 -0.72 12.48 37.26
N PRO A 28 -1.31 11.91 38.30
CA PRO A 28 -2.05 12.66 39.27
C PRO A 28 -1.11 13.67 39.96
N PRO A 29 -1.58 14.87 40.29
CA PRO A 29 -0.75 15.91 40.90
C PRO A 29 -0.23 15.43 42.25
N GLN A 30 1.08 15.47 42.44
CA GLN A 30 1.70 15.29 43.77
C GLN A 30 1.35 16.46 44.66
N PRO A 31 0.91 16.24 45.91
CA PRO A 31 0.67 17.33 46.86
C PRO A 31 2.01 17.83 47.40
N GLY A 32 2.35 19.08 47.16
CA GLY A 32 3.47 19.75 47.84
C GLY A 32 4.39 20.61 46.99
N GLN A 33 3.86 21.55 46.18
CA GLN A 33 4.70 22.68 45.73
C GLN A 33 3.94 23.99 45.85
N SER A 34 4.53 24.90 46.58
CA SER A 34 4.09 26.29 46.84
C SER A 34 4.02 27.11 45.54
N PRO A 35 3.18 28.16 45.48
CA PRO A 35 2.87 28.90 44.28
C PRO A 35 4.00 29.83 43.87
N ALA A 36 4.60 29.58 42.71
CA ALA A 36 5.41 30.55 41.98
C ALA A 36 4.50 31.35 41.02
N ALA A 37 4.85 32.62 40.82
CA ALA A 37 4.08 33.65 40.14
C ALA A 37 3.62 33.28 38.71
N PRO A 38 2.49 33.84 38.23
CA PRO A 38 1.92 33.46 36.94
C PRO A 38 2.75 34.00 35.79
N ALA A 39 3.30 33.06 35.00
CA ALA A 39 3.78 33.35 33.65
C ALA A 39 2.60 33.57 32.69
N PRO A 40 2.73 34.41 31.64
CA PRO A 40 1.64 34.70 30.72
C PRO A 40 1.14 33.41 30.04
N VAL A 41 -0.14 33.13 30.26
CA VAL A 41 -0.84 31.96 29.74
C VAL A 41 -0.93 32.07 28.21
N ALA A 42 -0.15 31.25 27.51
CA ALA A 42 -0.39 31.01 26.10
C ALA A 42 -1.80 30.41 25.95
N PRO A 43 -2.61 30.84 24.98
CA PRO A 43 -3.94 30.27 24.76
C PRO A 43 -3.83 28.77 24.58
N PRO A 44 -4.71 27.95 25.17
CA PRO A 44 -4.67 26.52 25.03
C PRO A 44 -4.83 26.17 23.54
N PRO A 45 -4.02 25.26 22.98
CA PRO A 45 -4.22 24.79 21.63
C PRO A 45 -5.63 24.18 21.58
N THR A 46 -6.49 24.74 20.76
CA THR A 46 -7.84 24.24 20.51
C THR A 46 -7.72 22.81 20.04
N SER A 47 -7.97 21.87 20.93
CA SER A 47 -7.76 20.43 20.78
C SER A 47 -8.59 19.75 19.69
N ALA A 48 -9.44 20.50 18.99
CA ALA A 48 -10.23 20.00 17.85
C ALA A 48 -9.42 19.89 16.54
N SER A 49 -8.35 20.69 16.37
CA SER A 49 -7.55 20.70 15.13
C SER A 49 -6.59 19.51 14.97
N ALA A 50 -6.25 18.83 16.07
CA ALA A 50 -5.29 17.71 16.04
C ALA A 50 -5.86 16.39 15.51
N LEU A 51 -7.18 16.27 15.35
CA LEU A 51 -7.85 15.02 14.95
C LEU A 51 -7.91 14.79 13.44
N HIS A 52 -7.67 15.82 12.62
CA HIS A 52 -7.78 15.75 11.18
C HIS A 52 -6.47 16.08 10.48
N SER A 53 -6.19 15.38 9.39
CA SER A 53 -5.08 15.74 8.51
C SER A 53 -5.25 17.17 8.01
N PRO A 54 -4.17 17.98 7.88
CA PRO A 54 -4.23 19.33 7.32
C PRO A 54 -4.90 19.43 5.95
N ILE A 55 -4.88 18.33 5.19
CA ILE A 55 -5.55 18.20 3.88
C ILE A 55 -6.96 17.59 3.98
N SER A 56 -7.51 17.40 5.17
CA SER A 56 -8.88 16.91 5.32
C SER A 56 -9.89 18.03 5.05
N PRO A 57 -10.95 17.80 4.26
CA PRO A 57 -12.01 18.79 4.06
C PRO A 57 -12.79 19.11 5.34
N LEU A 58 -12.54 18.37 6.43
CA LEU A 58 -13.13 18.60 7.75
C LEU A 58 -12.28 19.52 8.65
N THR A 59 -11.10 19.92 8.18
CA THR A 59 -10.23 20.85 8.90
C THR A 59 -10.46 22.24 8.33
N PRO A 60 -10.92 23.23 9.14
CA PRO A 60 -11.22 24.58 8.67
C PRO A 60 -10.05 25.29 7.98
N THR A 61 -8.83 24.95 8.34
CA THR A 61 -7.59 25.52 7.75
C THR A 61 -7.12 24.76 6.51
N SER A 62 -7.82 23.70 6.10
CA SER A 62 -7.46 22.92 4.92
C SER A 62 -7.82 23.70 3.65
N PRO A 63 -6.93 23.71 2.62
CA PRO A 63 -7.25 24.29 1.32
C PRO A 63 -8.42 23.57 0.62
N LEU A 64 -8.81 22.39 1.13
CA LEU A 64 -9.95 21.62 0.63
C LEU A 64 -11.25 21.85 1.42
N TYR A 65 -11.23 22.73 2.42
CA TYR A 65 -12.41 23.12 3.20
C TYR A 65 -12.98 24.42 2.61
N PRO A 66 -14.26 24.52 2.31
CA PRO A 66 -15.38 23.57 2.46
C PRO A 66 -15.71 22.77 1.19
N ASP A 67 -14.77 22.44 0.32
CA ASP A 67 -14.95 21.89 -1.03
C ASP A 67 -15.62 20.51 -1.10
N GLY A 68 -16.62 20.31 -0.29
CA GLY A 68 -17.49 19.15 -0.35
C GLY A 68 -17.09 18.03 0.61
N LEU A 69 -17.94 17.01 0.62
CA LEU A 69 -17.89 15.91 1.57
C LEU A 69 -16.72 14.95 1.32
N ILE A 70 -16.22 14.90 0.09
CA ILE A 70 -15.12 14.03 -0.33
C ILE A 70 -14.00 14.88 -0.91
N ALA A 71 -12.84 14.85 -0.30
CA ALA A 71 -11.66 15.53 -0.83
C ALA A 71 -11.23 14.90 -2.16
N PRO A 72 -11.00 15.68 -3.23
CA PRO A 72 -10.52 15.16 -4.52
C PRO A 72 -9.27 14.31 -4.40
N ILE A 73 -8.34 14.70 -3.51
CA ILE A 73 -7.12 13.92 -3.24
C ILE A 73 -7.42 12.51 -2.69
N TRP A 74 -8.55 12.32 -1.98
CA TRP A 74 -8.94 11.01 -1.50
C TRP A 74 -9.36 10.10 -2.68
N ILE A 75 -10.11 10.63 -3.64
CA ILE A 75 -10.51 9.91 -4.86
C ILE A 75 -9.27 9.55 -5.66
N ARG A 76 -8.43 10.54 -5.94
CA ARG A 76 -7.18 10.37 -6.67
C ARG A 76 -6.26 9.35 -6.01
N LYS A 77 -6.17 9.37 -4.67
CA LYS A 77 -5.40 8.38 -3.91
C LYS A 77 -5.79 6.95 -4.25
N HIS A 78 -7.08 6.65 -4.30
CA HIS A 78 -7.56 5.28 -4.49
C HIS A 78 -7.71 4.87 -5.96
N ARG A 79 -7.82 5.83 -6.87
CA ARG A 79 -7.90 5.55 -8.31
C ARG A 79 -6.55 5.52 -9.00
N GLU A 80 -5.61 6.39 -8.58
CA GLU A 80 -4.38 6.65 -9.35
C GLU A 80 -3.10 6.38 -8.55
N LEU A 81 -3.06 6.76 -7.25
CA LEU A 81 -1.81 6.86 -6.52
C LEU A 81 -1.43 5.63 -5.70
N VAL A 82 -2.41 4.85 -5.27
CA VAL A 82 -2.17 3.69 -4.39
C VAL A 82 -2.83 2.45 -4.99
N PRO A 83 -2.05 1.56 -5.60
CA PRO A 83 -2.56 0.34 -6.19
C PRO A 83 -2.96 -0.68 -5.10
N ALA A 84 -3.85 -1.60 -5.44
CA ALA A 84 -4.17 -2.76 -4.60
C ALA A 84 -3.06 -3.81 -4.60
N VAL A 85 -2.36 -3.91 -5.74
CA VAL A 85 -1.24 -4.81 -5.97
C VAL A 85 -0.09 -4.01 -6.58
N PHE A 86 1.11 -4.23 -6.09
CA PHE A 86 2.34 -3.66 -6.64
C PHE A 86 3.18 -4.79 -7.21
N VAL A 87 3.52 -4.70 -8.49
CA VAL A 87 4.38 -5.66 -9.18
C VAL A 87 5.78 -5.04 -9.29
N LEU A 88 6.74 -5.67 -8.64
CA LEU A 88 8.15 -5.32 -8.71
C LEU A 88 8.81 -6.21 -9.75
N VAL A 89 9.39 -5.61 -10.79
CA VAL A 89 10.10 -6.33 -11.85
C VAL A 89 11.59 -6.10 -11.64
N LEU A 90 12.33 -7.18 -11.44
CA LEU A 90 13.77 -7.18 -11.21
C LEU A 90 14.44 -8.13 -12.19
N ARG A 91 15.71 -7.89 -12.48
CA ARG A 91 16.52 -8.82 -13.28
C ARG A 91 17.30 -9.73 -12.37
N LEU A 92 17.20 -11.02 -12.61
CA LEU A 92 18.05 -12.00 -11.95
C LEU A 92 19.45 -11.91 -12.57
N TYR A 93 20.47 -11.91 -11.73
CA TYR A 93 21.84 -11.83 -12.22
C TYR A 93 22.22 -13.10 -12.99
N GLU A 94 22.90 -12.91 -14.10
CA GLU A 94 23.43 -13.94 -14.96
C GLU A 94 24.82 -13.54 -15.45
N PHE A 95 25.73 -14.49 -15.51
CA PHE A 95 27.02 -14.23 -16.16
C PHE A 95 26.82 -14.04 -17.67
N PRO A 96 27.55 -13.10 -18.28
CA PRO A 96 27.53 -12.97 -19.73
C PRO A 96 27.93 -14.29 -20.42
N PRO A 97 27.32 -14.61 -21.57
CA PRO A 97 27.66 -15.81 -22.34
C PRO A 97 29.17 -15.89 -22.60
N GLY A 98 29.77 -17.06 -22.32
CA GLY A 98 31.20 -17.31 -22.50
C GLY A 98 32.12 -16.85 -21.35
N VAL A 99 31.72 -15.91 -20.52
CA VAL A 99 32.52 -15.45 -19.39
C VAL A 99 32.40 -16.40 -18.19
N GLY A 100 31.22 -16.95 -17.96
CA GLY A 100 30.97 -17.87 -16.85
C GLY A 100 31.77 -19.19 -16.92
N ALA A 101 32.16 -19.64 -18.11
CA ALA A 101 32.92 -20.84 -18.30
C ALA A 101 34.43 -20.69 -17.92
N SER A 102 34.95 -19.45 -17.88
CA SER A 102 36.35 -19.15 -17.55
C SER A 102 36.54 -18.77 -16.08
N VAL A 103 35.49 -18.61 -15.32
CA VAL A 103 35.55 -18.26 -13.89
C VAL A 103 35.51 -19.52 -13.05
N ASP A 104 36.29 -19.54 -11.97
CA ASP A 104 36.27 -20.61 -10.98
C ASP A 104 34.81 -20.83 -10.51
N PRO A 105 34.32 -22.08 -10.47
CA PRO A 105 32.94 -22.38 -10.04
C PRO A 105 32.60 -21.83 -8.66
N ILE A 106 33.55 -21.85 -7.72
CA ILE A 106 33.34 -21.32 -6.36
C ILE A 106 33.17 -19.79 -6.40
N ALA A 107 34.08 -19.10 -7.09
CA ALA A 107 33.99 -17.64 -7.25
C ALA A 107 32.74 -17.19 -7.99
N ARG A 108 32.27 -17.99 -8.94
CA ARG A 108 31.02 -17.78 -9.65
C ARG A 108 29.82 -17.86 -8.70
N GLU A 109 29.74 -18.91 -7.89
CA GLU A 109 28.66 -19.13 -6.94
C GLU A 109 28.62 -18.03 -5.87
N ASP A 110 29.77 -17.61 -5.37
CA ASP A 110 29.88 -16.52 -4.39
C ASP A 110 29.42 -15.18 -4.98
N HIS A 111 29.73 -14.91 -6.25
CA HIS A 111 29.26 -13.70 -6.92
C HIS A 111 27.75 -13.72 -7.14
N GLU A 112 27.20 -14.83 -7.60
CA GLU A 112 25.75 -15.00 -7.75
C GLU A 112 25.00 -14.81 -6.42
N ARG A 113 25.56 -15.34 -5.31
CA ARG A 113 25.00 -15.15 -3.97
C ARG A 113 25.03 -13.69 -3.52
N ALA A 114 26.10 -12.96 -3.83
CA ALA A 114 26.23 -11.55 -3.50
C ALA A 114 25.18 -10.69 -4.24
N GLU A 115 25.00 -10.95 -5.52
CA GLU A 115 23.98 -10.27 -6.34
C GLU A 115 22.55 -10.62 -5.87
N ASP A 116 22.28 -11.89 -5.54
CA ASP A 116 21.02 -12.31 -4.98
C ASP A 116 20.72 -11.66 -3.61
N ALA A 117 21.75 -11.45 -2.78
CA ALA A 117 21.58 -10.74 -1.52
C ALA A 117 21.18 -9.28 -1.70
N GLN A 118 21.72 -8.59 -2.72
CA GLN A 118 21.30 -7.23 -3.08
C GLN A 118 19.84 -7.22 -3.55
N LEU A 119 19.46 -8.14 -4.41
CA LEU A 119 18.10 -8.31 -4.90
C LEU A 119 17.12 -8.59 -3.75
N VAL A 120 17.48 -9.47 -2.81
CA VAL A 120 16.68 -9.76 -1.60
C VAL A 120 16.50 -8.50 -0.76
N THR A 121 17.53 -7.68 -0.60
CA THR A 121 17.47 -6.43 0.15
C THR A 121 16.45 -5.46 -0.48
N GLU A 122 16.47 -5.31 -1.79
CA GLU A 122 15.51 -4.47 -2.50
C GLU A 122 14.08 -4.98 -2.33
N ILE A 123 13.86 -6.30 -2.43
CA ILE A 123 12.56 -6.92 -2.20
C ILE A 123 12.04 -6.64 -0.79
N ILE A 124 12.90 -6.77 0.23
CA ILE A 124 12.53 -6.50 1.63
C ILE A 124 12.11 -5.06 1.83
N ASP A 125 12.83 -4.10 1.28
CA ASP A 125 12.51 -2.68 1.39
C ASP A 125 11.17 -2.34 0.73
N ARG A 126 10.92 -2.90 -0.45
CA ARG A 126 9.62 -2.75 -1.14
C ARG A 126 8.49 -3.45 -0.37
N LYS A 127 8.75 -4.64 0.16
CA LYS A 127 7.79 -5.37 0.99
C LYS A 127 7.39 -4.55 2.22
N ARG A 128 8.35 -3.94 2.93
CA ARG A 128 8.06 -3.08 4.08
C ARG A 128 7.13 -1.93 3.69
N SER A 129 7.45 -1.20 2.63
CA SER A 129 6.68 -0.03 2.19
C SER A 129 5.27 -0.38 1.67
N THR A 130 5.09 -1.57 1.07
CA THR A 130 3.79 -2.05 0.60
C THR A 130 2.94 -2.62 1.73
N LEU A 131 3.55 -3.37 2.66
CA LEU A 131 2.88 -4.00 3.79
C LEU A 131 2.20 -2.99 4.71
N GLU A 132 2.87 -1.87 5.01
CA GLU A 132 2.31 -0.78 5.82
C GLU A 132 1.00 -0.22 5.27
N ARG A 133 0.78 -0.36 3.97
CA ARG A 133 -0.42 0.10 3.26
C ARG A 133 -1.43 -1.00 2.99
N GLY A 134 -1.07 -2.24 3.31
CA GLY A 134 -1.86 -3.43 2.98
C GLY A 134 -1.87 -3.76 1.49
N ILE A 135 -0.90 -3.26 0.72
CA ILE A 135 -0.73 -3.53 -0.70
C ILE A 135 -0.08 -4.90 -0.87
N LYS A 136 -0.59 -5.74 -1.76
CA LYS A 136 0.07 -7.00 -2.11
C LYS A 136 1.30 -6.72 -2.96
N LEU A 137 2.47 -7.20 -2.53
CA LEU A 137 3.67 -7.23 -3.35
C LEU A 137 3.71 -8.53 -4.14
N ALA A 138 3.96 -8.44 -5.44
CA ALA A 138 4.37 -9.53 -6.31
C ALA A 138 5.71 -9.16 -6.95
N VAL A 139 6.63 -10.11 -7.03
CA VAL A 139 7.95 -9.94 -7.63
C VAL A 139 8.01 -10.76 -8.90
N VAL A 140 8.45 -10.15 -9.98
CA VAL A 140 8.70 -10.82 -11.27
C VAL A 140 10.20 -10.71 -11.55
N LEU A 141 10.86 -11.85 -11.64
CA LEU A 141 12.26 -11.93 -12.00
C LEU A 141 12.40 -12.19 -13.51
N LEU A 142 13.17 -11.32 -14.14
CA LEU A 142 13.52 -11.48 -15.55
C LEU A 142 14.83 -12.28 -15.66
N CYS A 143 14.86 -13.31 -16.46
CA CYS A 143 16.07 -14.09 -16.74
C CYS A 143 16.14 -14.49 -18.22
N SER A 144 17.28 -14.98 -18.66
CA SER A 144 17.43 -15.58 -19.99
C SER A 144 16.70 -16.93 -20.08
N ARG A 145 16.55 -17.44 -21.29
CA ARG A 145 15.96 -18.75 -21.49
C ARG A 145 16.89 -19.87 -21.02
N GLU A 146 18.18 -19.66 -21.21
CA GLU A 146 19.21 -20.60 -20.77
C GLU A 146 19.19 -20.79 -19.25
N LEU A 147 19.01 -19.68 -18.49
CA LEU A 147 18.90 -19.77 -17.04
C LEU A 147 17.55 -20.37 -16.61
N LEU A 148 16.50 -20.16 -17.38
CA LEU A 148 15.17 -20.73 -17.06
C LEU A 148 15.20 -22.27 -17.14
N ASP A 149 16.03 -22.83 -18.03
CA ASP A 149 16.23 -24.28 -18.21
C ASP A 149 17.32 -24.87 -17.25
N ASP A 150 17.96 -24.03 -16.41
CA ASP A 150 18.98 -24.48 -15.47
C ASP A 150 18.35 -25.21 -14.26
N PRO A 151 18.75 -26.45 -13.96
CA PRO A 151 18.23 -27.23 -12.83
C PRO A 151 18.54 -26.60 -11.46
N HIS A 152 19.54 -25.72 -11.35
CA HIS A 152 19.88 -25.02 -10.10
C HIS A 152 19.01 -23.79 -9.83
N LEU A 153 18.24 -23.32 -10.83
CA LEU A 153 17.39 -22.13 -10.68
C LEU A 153 16.36 -22.29 -9.56
N ASP A 154 15.72 -23.44 -9.43
CA ASP A 154 14.70 -23.68 -8.42
C ASP A 154 15.25 -23.57 -6.98
N ALA A 155 16.45 -24.04 -6.75
CA ALA A 155 17.14 -23.90 -5.44
C ALA A 155 17.44 -22.44 -5.13
N ARG A 156 17.93 -21.69 -6.12
CA ARG A 156 18.22 -20.26 -6.04
C ARG A 156 16.95 -19.44 -5.76
N LEU A 157 15.87 -19.70 -6.47
CA LEU A 157 14.56 -19.04 -6.27
C LEU A 157 13.97 -19.36 -4.89
N SER A 158 14.14 -20.59 -4.41
CA SER A 158 13.71 -21.01 -3.08
C SER A 158 14.45 -20.26 -1.99
N LEU A 159 15.76 -20.01 -2.17
CA LEU A 159 16.58 -19.22 -1.26
C LEU A 159 16.13 -17.76 -1.25
N ILE A 160 15.97 -17.12 -2.40
CA ILE A 160 15.49 -15.75 -2.53
C ILE A 160 14.12 -15.60 -1.85
N ARG A 161 13.19 -16.54 -2.10
CA ARG A 161 11.86 -16.54 -1.48
C ARG A 161 11.94 -16.60 0.04
N ARG A 162 12.74 -17.51 0.57
CA ARG A 162 12.93 -17.69 2.02
C ARG A 162 13.56 -16.47 2.67
N GLN A 163 14.59 -15.90 2.10
CA GLN A 163 15.32 -14.76 2.65
C GLN A 163 14.48 -13.47 2.58
N SER A 164 13.72 -13.26 1.52
CA SER A 164 12.82 -12.10 1.38
C SER A 164 11.51 -12.27 2.15
N GLY A 165 11.22 -13.47 2.68
CA GLY A 165 9.97 -13.78 3.39
C GLY A 165 8.76 -13.68 2.47
N LEU A 166 8.87 -14.02 1.20
CA LEU A 166 7.75 -14.09 0.26
C LEU A 166 7.01 -15.41 0.45
N ASP A 167 6.01 -15.42 1.34
CA ASP A 167 5.37 -16.61 1.87
C ASP A 167 4.41 -17.32 0.90
N SER A 168 4.02 -16.71 -0.20
CA SER A 168 3.02 -17.28 -1.10
C SER A 168 3.62 -17.58 -2.48
N ARG A 169 3.16 -18.68 -3.10
CA ARG A 169 3.50 -18.99 -4.50
C ARG A 169 3.14 -17.85 -5.45
N ALA A 170 2.05 -17.15 -5.16
CA ALA A 170 1.60 -15.97 -5.90
C ALA A 170 2.35 -14.68 -5.52
N SER A 171 3.61 -14.76 -5.07
CA SER A 171 4.42 -13.59 -4.71
C SER A 171 5.73 -13.49 -5.49
N LEU A 172 6.22 -14.60 -6.06
CA LEU A 172 7.44 -14.64 -6.85
C LEU A 172 7.19 -15.40 -8.15
N PHE A 173 7.44 -14.73 -9.26
CA PHE A 173 7.29 -15.24 -10.62
C PHE A 173 8.61 -15.07 -11.35
N VAL A 174 8.82 -15.93 -12.37
CA VAL A 174 9.99 -15.84 -13.24
C VAL A 174 9.53 -15.86 -14.69
N ILE A 175 10.15 -15.07 -15.53
CA ILE A 175 9.87 -15.03 -16.95
C ILE A 175 11.12 -14.70 -17.76
N SER A 176 11.28 -15.37 -18.92
CA SER A 176 12.13 -14.88 -19.99
C SER A 176 11.32 -13.90 -20.87
N PRO A 177 11.80 -12.68 -21.14
CA PRO A 177 11.03 -11.67 -21.86
C PRO A 177 10.91 -11.92 -23.37
N VAL A 178 11.37 -13.05 -23.86
CA VAL A 178 11.36 -13.45 -25.29
C VAL A 178 10.76 -14.84 -25.44
N PRO A 179 9.82 -15.06 -26.35
CA PRO A 179 9.18 -14.13 -27.29
C PRO A 179 8.01 -13.32 -26.71
N GLN A 180 7.59 -12.26 -27.43
CA GLN A 180 6.51 -11.35 -26.98
C GLN A 180 5.17 -12.06 -26.73
N SER A 181 4.87 -13.12 -27.45
CA SER A 181 3.64 -13.92 -27.25
C SER A 181 3.59 -14.57 -25.87
N GLU A 182 4.73 -15.08 -25.39
CA GLU A 182 4.86 -15.67 -24.05
C GLU A 182 4.70 -14.61 -22.96
N VAL A 183 5.24 -13.39 -23.19
CA VAL A 183 5.06 -12.25 -22.28
C VAL A 183 3.60 -11.88 -22.13
N ASN A 184 2.84 -11.83 -23.25
CA ASN A 184 1.41 -11.51 -23.20
C ASN A 184 0.61 -12.57 -22.44
N HIS A 185 0.92 -13.85 -22.65
CA HIS A 185 0.30 -14.95 -21.91
C HIS A 185 0.64 -14.87 -20.41
N PHE A 186 1.91 -14.65 -20.10
CA PHE A 186 2.36 -14.47 -18.72
C PHE A 186 1.65 -13.32 -18.01
N VAL A 187 1.55 -12.14 -18.64
CA VAL A 187 0.85 -10.98 -18.07
C VAL A 187 -0.62 -11.30 -17.81
N HIS A 188 -1.26 -12.05 -18.70
CA HIS A 188 -2.64 -12.48 -18.49
C HIS A 188 -2.77 -13.40 -17.27
N SER A 189 -1.91 -14.43 -17.17
CA SER A 189 -1.88 -15.36 -16.04
C SER A 189 -1.56 -14.62 -14.72
N LEU A 190 -0.55 -13.75 -14.73
CA LEU A 190 -0.18 -12.93 -13.59
C LEU A 190 -1.37 -12.09 -13.08
N ARG A 191 -2.13 -11.49 -14.00
CA ARG A 191 -3.33 -10.73 -13.67
C ARG A 191 -4.39 -11.62 -13.01
N GLN A 192 -4.60 -12.82 -13.50
CA GLN A 192 -5.55 -13.77 -12.91
C GLN A 192 -5.14 -14.18 -11.50
N GLU A 193 -3.87 -14.50 -11.28
CA GLU A 193 -3.32 -14.89 -9.98
C GLU A 193 -3.38 -13.75 -8.93
N LEU A 194 -3.20 -12.50 -9.37
CA LEU A 194 -3.19 -11.35 -8.46
C LEU A 194 -4.58 -10.72 -8.24
N HIS A 195 -5.56 -11.06 -9.06
CA HIS A 195 -6.92 -10.51 -8.97
C HIS A 195 -7.58 -10.75 -7.60
N PRO A 196 -7.55 -11.95 -6.99
CA PRO A 196 -8.13 -12.16 -5.66
C PRO A 196 -7.55 -11.23 -4.60
N ALA A 197 -6.23 -11.03 -4.61
CA ALA A 197 -5.55 -10.14 -3.67
C ALA A 197 -5.99 -8.66 -3.85
N ALA A 198 -6.24 -8.24 -5.09
CA ALA A 198 -6.78 -6.91 -5.37
C ALA A 198 -8.22 -6.75 -4.84
N LEU A 199 -9.06 -7.76 -5.00
CA LEU A 199 -10.41 -7.76 -4.44
C LEU A 199 -10.40 -7.68 -2.91
N ASP A 200 -9.52 -8.46 -2.25
CA ASP A 200 -9.41 -8.46 -0.78
C ASP A 200 -8.92 -7.11 -0.24
N TYR A 201 -8.01 -6.44 -0.94
CA TYR A 201 -7.59 -5.09 -0.60
C TYR A 201 -8.79 -4.12 -0.53
N TYR A 202 -9.63 -4.10 -1.56
CA TYR A 202 -10.80 -3.21 -1.59
C TYR A 202 -11.91 -3.65 -0.62
N ARG A 203 -12.07 -4.96 -0.38
CA ARG A 203 -12.97 -5.48 0.67
C ARG A 203 -12.56 -4.98 2.05
N GLU A 204 -11.27 -5.06 2.38
CA GLU A 204 -10.78 -4.58 3.68
C GLU A 204 -10.92 -3.06 3.83
N HIS A 205 -10.69 -2.29 2.76
CA HIS A 205 -10.99 -0.86 2.76
C HIS A 205 -12.47 -0.57 3.00
N GLY A 206 -13.38 -1.29 2.38
CA GLY A 206 -14.81 -1.20 2.63
C GLY A 206 -15.19 -1.53 4.09
N ARG A 207 -14.60 -2.61 4.66
CA ARG A 207 -14.79 -2.95 6.09
C ARG A 207 -14.30 -1.84 7.02
N ARG A 208 -13.16 -1.22 6.73
CA ARG A 208 -12.63 -0.07 7.50
C ARG A 208 -13.55 1.13 7.45
N VAL A 209 -14.15 1.41 6.30
CA VAL A 209 -15.14 2.50 6.15
C VAL A 209 -16.38 2.20 6.98
N ARG A 210 -16.95 1.00 6.92
CA ARG A 210 -18.11 0.59 7.74
C ARG A 210 -17.84 0.72 9.23
N ARG A 211 -16.68 0.25 9.71
CA ARG A 211 -16.28 0.40 11.12
C ARG A 211 -16.17 1.87 11.56
N LYS A 212 -15.67 2.74 10.69
CA LYS A 212 -15.60 4.18 10.97
C LYS A 212 -16.99 4.81 11.03
N ARG A 213 -17.89 4.48 10.10
CA ARG A 213 -19.28 4.94 10.10
C ARG A 213 -19.96 4.62 11.43
N ALA A 214 -19.92 3.37 11.86
CA ALA A 214 -20.53 2.93 13.11
C ALA A 214 -20.01 3.70 14.34
N ARG A 215 -18.72 4.02 14.40
CA ARG A 215 -18.13 4.77 15.52
C ARG A 215 -18.58 6.21 15.58
N ILE A 216 -18.81 6.87 14.45
CA ILE A 216 -19.22 8.29 14.39
C ILE A 216 -20.67 8.44 14.76
N VAL A 217 -21.54 7.53 14.34
CA VAL A 217 -22.95 7.51 14.75
C VAL A 217 -23.08 7.41 16.28
N VAL A 218 -22.24 6.61 16.92
CA VAL A 218 -22.25 6.46 18.39
C VAL A 218 -21.68 7.71 19.09
N ALA A 219 -20.70 8.39 18.49
CA ALA A 219 -20.01 9.51 19.14
C ALA A 219 -20.78 10.85 19.10
N GLY A 220 -21.78 11.00 18.23
CA GLY A 220 -22.63 12.19 18.14
C GLY A 220 -21.89 13.51 17.90
N ARG A 221 -20.61 13.48 17.57
CA ARG A 221 -19.73 14.65 17.46
C ARG A 221 -19.04 14.67 16.09
N GLY A 222 -19.35 15.68 15.29
CA GLY A 222 -18.66 15.87 14.02
C GLY A 222 -18.95 17.23 13.41
N ALA A 223 -18.04 17.68 12.53
CA ALA A 223 -18.19 18.91 11.75
C ALA A 223 -19.29 18.83 10.69
N LEU A 224 -19.86 17.63 10.46
CA LEU A 224 -20.93 17.37 9.49
C LEU A 224 -22.20 16.93 10.21
N SER A 225 -23.35 17.20 9.61
CA SER A 225 -24.62 16.60 10.01
C SER A 225 -24.59 15.07 9.84
N GLU A 226 -25.52 14.38 10.48
CA GLU A 226 -25.65 12.93 10.33
C GLU A 226 -25.81 12.52 8.85
N GLN A 227 -26.65 13.25 8.13
CA GLN A 227 -26.83 13.06 6.69
C GLN A 227 -25.52 13.26 5.91
N GLY A 228 -24.75 14.31 6.22
CA GLY A 228 -23.45 14.54 5.59
C GLY A 228 -22.45 13.40 5.83
N TRP A 229 -22.45 12.83 7.03
CA TRP A 229 -21.64 11.64 7.31
C TRP A 229 -22.10 10.42 6.55
N ASN A 230 -23.42 10.19 6.44
CA ASN A 230 -23.96 9.07 5.67
C ASN A 230 -23.56 9.19 4.20
N VAL A 231 -23.80 10.34 3.56
CA VAL A 231 -23.38 10.62 2.18
C VAL A 231 -21.90 10.33 1.98
N ARG A 232 -21.05 10.85 2.87
CA ARG A 232 -19.60 10.64 2.79
C ARG A 232 -19.20 9.16 2.82
N TYR A 233 -19.81 8.37 3.69
CA TYR A 233 -19.46 6.95 3.83
C TYR A 233 -20.06 6.09 2.74
N ASP A 234 -21.29 6.37 2.31
CA ASP A 234 -21.94 5.64 1.23
C ASP A 234 -21.20 5.84 -0.10
N TYR A 235 -20.75 7.06 -0.39
CA TYR A 235 -19.87 7.32 -1.54
C TYR A 235 -18.59 6.47 -1.49
N LYS A 236 -17.93 6.41 -0.33
CA LYS A 236 -16.69 5.61 -0.18
C LYS A 236 -16.93 4.11 -0.33
N LEU A 237 -18.07 3.63 0.16
CA LEU A 237 -18.46 2.23 0.02
C LEU A 237 -18.80 1.91 -1.44
N ALA A 238 -19.51 2.81 -2.13
CA ALA A 238 -19.81 2.69 -3.55
C ALA A 238 -18.53 2.60 -4.39
N LEU A 239 -17.56 3.50 -4.15
CA LEU A 239 -16.29 3.48 -4.87
C LEU A 239 -15.54 2.15 -4.68
N PHE A 240 -15.50 1.62 -3.46
CA PHE A 240 -14.82 0.34 -3.23
C PHE A 240 -15.61 -0.86 -3.78
N ALA A 241 -16.92 -0.78 -3.88
CA ALA A 241 -17.74 -1.78 -4.58
C ALA A 241 -17.48 -1.73 -6.11
N GLU A 242 -17.45 -0.54 -6.70
CA GLU A 242 -17.08 -0.32 -8.10
C GLU A 242 -15.69 -0.93 -8.42
N MET A 243 -14.70 -0.68 -7.54
CA MET A 243 -13.34 -1.25 -7.71
C MET A 243 -13.29 -2.78 -7.65
N ARG A 244 -14.29 -3.41 -7.04
CA ARG A 244 -14.44 -4.88 -7.03
C ARG A 244 -15.29 -5.41 -8.18
N GLY A 245 -15.86 -4.55 -9.00
CA GLY A 245 -16.80 -4.94 -10.05
C GLY A 245 -18.22 -5.25 -9.55
N GLU A 246 -18.52 -4.96 -8.29
CA GLU A 246 -19.83 -5.17 -7.66
C GLU A 246 -20.76 -3.96 -7.96
N LEU A 247 -21.12 -3.78 -9.24
CA LEU A 247 -21.81 -2.58 -9.72
C LEU A 247 -23.19 -2.39 -9.09
N GLU A 248 -23.94 -3.46 -8.82
CA GLU A 248 -25.25 -3.38 -8.16
C GLU A 248 -25.12 -2.87 -6.72
N VAL A 249 -24.09 -3.31 -6.00
CA VAL A 249 -23.80 -2.84 -4.62
C VAL A 249 -23.37 -1.38 -4.66
N ALA A 250 -22.56 -1.00 -5.62
CA ALA A 250 -22.15 0.38 -5.82
C ALA A 250 -23.36 1.28 -6.10
N LEU A 251 -24.24 0.86 -7.00
CA LEU A 251 -25.46 1.60 -7.36
C LEU A 251 -26.38 1.76 -6.15
N LYS A 252 -26.67 0.69 -5.40
CA LYS A 252 -27.48 0.78 -4.16
C LYS A 252 -26.92 1.80 -3.18
N SER A 253 -25.60 1.82 -2.99
CA SER A 253 -24.95 2.78 -2.10
C SER A 253 -25.04 4.21 -2.63
N VAL A 254 -25.04 4.43 -3.94
CA VAL A 254 -25.27 5.75 -4.54
C VAL A 254 -26.74 6.17 -4.45
N MET A 255 -27.68 5.26 -4.72
CA MET A 255 -29.12 5.55 -4.63
C MET A 255 -29.54 5.96 -3.22
N SER A 256 -28.92 5.39 -2.17
CA SER A 256 -29.16 5.80 -0.78
C SER A 256 -28.74 7.24 -0.47
N LEU A 257 -27.98 7.91 -1.36
CA LEU A 257 -27.62 9.33 -1.23
C LEU A 257 -28.71 10.28 -1.68
N LEU A 258 -29.70 9.79 -2.43
CA LEU A 258 -30.77 10.58 -3.01
C LEU A 258 -32.01 10.66 -2.11
N HIS A 259 -32.03 9.90 -1.03
CA HIS A 259 -33.08 9.84 0.00
C HIS A 259 -32.54 10.34 1.33
#